data_cc532f5ba809ed61e80091f87bc7ccfa
#
_entry.id   cc532f5ba809ed61e80091f87bc7ccfa
#
_cell.length_a   1.000
_cell.length_b   1.000
_cell.length_c   1.000
_cell.angle_alpha   90.00
_cell.angle_beta   90.00
_cell.angle_gamma   90.00
#
_symmetry.space_group_name_H-M   'P 1'
#
loop_
_entity.id
_entity.type
_entity.pdbx_description
1 polymer ?
#
loop_
_entity_poly.entity_id
_entity_poly.type
_entity_poly.pdbx_seq_one_letter_code
_entity_poly.pdbx_strand_id
1 'polypeptide(L)'
;TLIKKESEVQIKARQIAIELGLKMKISDVEFQADGSKVIFYYTAEGRVDFRELIKRYAREFKTRIEMKQVGLREEASRLGGIGSCGRELCCSTWLNDLRKVNTSSARYQKLSINPQKLAGQCGKLKCCLNYELDTYLDALKDFPKKDFKIKTKKGIAILQKTDIFKKRVWYAYKENFMEWFEFDLNGLNKMININNSNKEVSALEDYNLDSK
;
A
#
# COMPACT_ATOMS: atom_id res chain seq x y z
N THR A 1 31.71 18.33 -8.85
CA THR A 1 30.26 18.52 -8.64
C THR A 1 29.89 18.05 -7.25
N LEU A 2 28.92 18.71 -6.58
CA LEU A 2 28.45 18.38 -5.22
C LEU A 2 28.08 16.89 -5.08
N ILE A 3 27.39 16.29 -6.04
CA ILE A 3 26.97 14.89 -6.05
C ILE A 3 28.14 13.91 -5.90
N LYS A 4 29.28 14.17 -6.58
CA LYS A 4 30.48 13.30 -6.41
C LYS A 4 31.04 13.41 -4.99
N LYS A 5 31.06 14.62 -4.44
CA LYS A 5 31.52 14.87 -3.08
C LYS A 5 30.62 14.19 -2.05
N GLU A 6 29.30 14.23 -2.23
CA GLU A 6 28.32 13.57 -1.37
C GLU A 6 28.51 12.04 -1.37
N SER A 7 28.70 11.44 -2.55
CA SER A 7 28.96 10.00 -2.67
C SER A 7 30.25 9.56 -2.00
N GLU A 8 31.33 10.33 -2.14
CA GLU A 8 32.61 10.04 -1.46
C GLU A 8 32.49 10.15 0.06
N VAL A 9 31.82 11.20 0.53
CA VAL A 9 31.55 11.41 1.97
C VAL A 9 30.66 10.30 2.52
N GLN A 10 29.65 9.87 1.76
CA GLN A 10 28.76 8.77 2.17
C GLN A 10 29.53 7.46 2.36
N ILE A 11 30.44 7.12 1.45
CA ILE A 11 31.27 5.92 1.55
C ILE A 11 32.15 5.97 2.80
N LYS A 12 32.87 7.09 3.03
CA LYS A 12 33.69 7.29 4.22
C LYS A 12 32.86 7.24 5.51
N ALA A 13 31.71 7.90 5.52
CA ALA A 13 30.82 7.90 6.67
C ALA A 13 30.33 6.49 7.05
N ARG A 14 29.99 5.66 6.04
CA ARG A 14 29.63 4.26 6.26
C ARG A 14 30.78 3.47 6.87
N GLN A 15 31.99 3.67 6.38
CA GLN A 15 33.21 3.01 6.88
C GLN A 15 33.44 3.31 8.34
N ILE A 16 33.41 4.59 8.74
CA ILE A 16 33.57 5.04 10.12
C ILE A 16 32.47 4.48 11.04
N ALA A 17 31.22 4.43 10.57
CA ALA A 17 30.12 3.86 11.35
C ALA A 17 30.30 2.35 11.60
N ILE A 18 30.81 1.61 10.61
CA ILE A 18 31.12 0.18 10.71
C ILE A 18 32.31 -0.05 11.69
N GLU A 19 33.39 0.76 11.60
CA GLU A 19 34.55 0.68 12.51
C GLU A 19 34.16 0.91 13.97
N LEU A 20 33.16 1.76 14.22
CA LEU A 20 32.63 2.01 15.56
C LEU A 20 31.61 0.94 16.01
N GLY A 21 31.30 -0.06 15.18
CA GLY A 21 30.37 -1.13 15.51
C GLY A 21 28.94 -0.67 15.71
N LEU A 22 28.56 0.46 15.11
CA LEU A 22 27.21 1.03 15.29
C LEU A 22 26.17 0.26 14.46
N LYS A 23 25.07 -0.17 15.11
CA LYS A 23 23.96 -0.86 14.45
C LYS A 23 23.04 0.14 13.70
N MET A 24 23.59 0.76 12.68
CA MET A 24 22.90 1.73 11.84
C MET A 24 23.41 1.69 10.40
N LYS A 25 22.64 2.21 9.48
CA LYS A 25 23.02 2.35 8.08
C LYS A 25 22.91 3.81 7.66
N ILE A 26 23.99 4.40 7.14
CA ILE A 26 23.94 5.71 6.49
C ILE A 26 23.31 5.51 5.12
N SER A 27 22.14 6.10 4.94
CA SER A 27 21.32 5.98 3.73
C SER A 27 21.68 7.04 2.71
N ASP A 28 21.86 8.28 3.17
CA ASP A 28 22.10 9.43 2.30
C ASP A 28 22.90 10.53 3.01
N VAL A 29 23.52 11.42 2.26
CA VAL A 29 24.30 12.57 2.75
C VAL A 29 23.97 13.79 1.92
N GLU A 30 23.67 14.89 2.57
CA GLU A 30 23.28 16.14 1.93
C GLU A 30 24.09 17.30 2.49
N PHE A 31 24.79 18.04 1.62
CA PHE A 31 25.46 19.27 1.98
C PHE A 31 24.51 20.45 1.86
N GLN A 32 24.52 21.33 2.84
CA GLN A 32 23.85 22.61 2.69
C GLN A 32 24.58 23.42 1.57
N ALA A 33 23.83 24.20 0.81
CA ALA A 33 24.35 24.89 -0.37
C ALA A 33 25.59 25.78 -0.09
N ASP A 34 25.68 26.35 1.10
CA ASP A 34 26.82 27.14 1.56
C ASP A 34 28.01 26.28 2.08
N GLY A 35 27.85 24.98 2.15
CA GLY A 35 28.87 24.03 2.65
C GLY A 35 29.10 24.09 4.17
N SER A 36 28.37 24.89 4.92
CA SER A 36 28.56 25.08 6.36
C SER A 36 28.09 23.89 7.19
N LYS A 37 27.20 23.07 6.65
CA LYS A 37 26.56 21.94 7.34
C LYS A 37 26.42 20.75 6.43
N VAL A 38 26.56 19.54 7.01
CA VAL A 38 26.27 18.25 6.37
C VAL A 38 25.24 17.50 7.18
N ILE A 39 24.22 17.00 6.52
CA ILE A 39 23.18 16.19 7.11
C ILE A 39 23.40 14.74 6.70
N PHE A 40 23.55 13.85 7.67
CA PHE A 40 23.63 12.40 7.47
C PHE A 40 22.28 11.77 7.77
N TYR A 41 21.65 11.22 6.76
CA TYR A 41 20.41 10.47 6.91
C TYR A 41 20.74 9.01 7.22
N TYR A 42 20.15 8.47 8.28
CA TYR A 42 20.41 7.10 8.69
C TYR A 42 19.14 6.35 9.07
N THR A 43 19.21 5.02 8.92
CA THR A 43 18.20 4.09 9.42
C THR A 43 18.81 3.25 10.55
N ALA A 44 18.03 3.01 11.60
CA ALA A 44 18.39 2.13 12.71
C ALA A 44 17.13 1.53 13.35
N GLU A 45 17.24 0.32 13.87
CA GLU A 45 16.13 -0.36 14.55
C GLU A 45 15.89 0.18 15.96
N GLY A 46 16.90 0.76 16.58
CA GLY A 46 16.83 1.27 17.94
C GLY A 46 17.61 2.57 18.13
N ARG A 47 17.73 2.99 19.38
CA ARG A 47 18.48 4.19 19.74
C ARG A 47 20.00 3.93 19.58
N VAL A 48 20.67 4.82 18.86
CA VAL A 48 22.12 4.77 18.61
C VAL A 48 22.82 5.89 19.38
N ASP A 49 23.97 5.62 19.97
CA ASP A 49 24.82 6.64 20.60
C ASP A 49 25.82 7.17 19.56
N PHE A 50 25.63 8.43 19.17
CA PHE A 50 26.43 9.07 18.12
C PHE A 50 27.63 9.88 18.64
N ARG A 51 27.89 9.96 19.95
CA ARG A 51 28.87 10.89 20.50
C ARG A 51 30.24 10.74 19.87
N GLU A 52 30.74 9.51 19.74
CA GLU A 52 32.04 9.24 19.10
C GLU A 52 31.97 9.38 17.57
N LEU A 53 30.85 8.99 16.97
CA LEU A 53 30.62 9.15 15.52
C LEU A 53 30.69 10.63 15.12
N ILE A 54 29.97 11.49 15.83
CA ILE A 54 29.94 12.94 15.54
C ILE A 54 31.34 13.55 15.69
N LYS A 55 32.10 13.17 16.71
CA LYS A 55 33.47 13.65 16.87
C LYS A 55 34.38 13.23 15.70
N ARG A 56 34.30 11.98 15.25
CA ARG A 56 35.06 11.50 14.08
C ARG A 56 34.62 12.19 12.80
N TYR A 57 33.31 12.34 12.56
CA TYR A 57 32.77 13.04 11.39
C TYR A 57 33.21 14.51 11.36
N ALA A 58 33.15 15.22 12.49
CA ALA A 58 33.58 16.61 12.59
C ALA A 58 35.08 16.79 12.27
N ARG A 59 35.94 15.84 12.69
CA ARG A 59 37.39 15.84 12.37
C ARG A 59 37.63 15.56 10.88
N GLU A 60 36.93 14.56 10.32
CA GLU A 60 37.14 14.12 8.94
C GLU A 60 36.59 15.12 7.93
N PHE A 61 35.37 15.58 8.15
CA PHE A 61 34.65 16.41 7.16
C PHE A 61 34.81 17.91 7.41
N LYS A 62 35.32 18.32 8.56
CA LYS A 62 35.56 19.73 8.96
C LYS A 62 34.36 20.67 8.77
N THR A 63 33.16 20.15 8.99
CA THR A 63 31.88 20.83 8.83
C THR A 63 30.99 20.55 10.03
N ARG A 64 29.93 21.33 10.20
CA ARG A 64 28.89 21.04 11.21
C ARG A 64 28.11 19.80 10.81
N ILE A 65 28.08 18.82 11.72
CA ILE A 65 27.42 17.53 11.50
C ILE A 65 26.00 17.54 12.09
N GLU A 66 25.04 17.14 11.29
CA GLU A 66 23.67 16.86 11.73
C GLU A 66 23.31 15.41 11.39
N MET A 67 22.74 14.69 12.35
CA MET A 67 22.27 13.32 12.17
C MET A 67 20.75 13.28 12.14
N LYS A 68 20.16 12.77 11.07
CA LYS A 68 18.69 12.67 10.92
C LYS A 68 18.28 11.21 10.71
N GLN A 69 17.50 10.68 11.64
CA GLN A 69 16.92 9.36 11.48
C GLN A 69 15.76 9.41 10.49
N VAL A 70 15.76 8.47 9.55
CA VAL A 70 14.71 8.33 8.53
C VAL A 70 14.08 6.95 8.62
N GLY A 71 12.79 6.87 8.29
CA GLY A 71 12.09 5.60 8.21
C GLY A 71 12.42 4.88 6.89
N LEU A 72 12.22 3.55 6.86
CA LEU A 72 12.53 2.73 5.68
C LEU A 72 11.84 3.22 4.38
N ARG A 73 10.64 3.80 4.49
CA ARG A 73 9.95 4.36 3.31
C ARG A 73 10.56 5.68 2.85
N GLU A 74 10.97 6.51 3.79
CA GLU A 74 11.66 7.77 3.47
C GLU A 74 13.05 7.48 2.88
N GLU A 75 13.76 6.48 3.40
CA GLU A 75 15.00 5.98 2.78
C GLU A 75 14.76 5.54 1.33
N ALA A 76 13.76 4.69 1.09
CA ALA A 76 13.42 4.26 -0.27
C ALA A 76 13.00 5.42 -1.19
N SER A 77 12.35 6.45 -0.64
CA SER A 77 11.98 7.67 -1.38
C SER A 77 13.20 8.46 -1.85
N ARG A 78 14.22 8.56 -1.00
CA ARG A 78 15.48 9.25 -1.33
C ARG A 78 16.34 8.47 -2.33
N LEU A 79 16.42 7.16 -2.16
CA LEU A 79 17.20 6.29 -3.05
C LEU A 79 16.54 6.14 -4.44
N GLY A 80 15.23 6.28 -4.52
CA GLY A 80 14.47 6.02 -5.73
C GLY A 80 14.42 4.53 -6.09
N GLY A 81 14.04 4.27 -7.34
CA GLY A 81 13.98 2.91 -7.89
C GLY A 81 12.68 2.62 -8.64
N ILE A 82 12.55 1.39 -9.11
CA ILE A 82 11.38 0.91 -9.87
C ILE A 82 10.55 -0.03 -8.99
N GLY A 83 9.26 0.26 -8.90
CA GLY A 83 8.32 -0.59 -8.15
C GLY A 83 8.00 -1.89 -8.88
N SER A 84 7.36 -2.83 -8.18
CA SER A 84 6.87 -4.09 -8.77
C SER A 84 5.80 -3.89 -9.87
N CYS A 85 5.29 -2.67 -10.04
CA CYS A 85 4.38 -2.27 -11.11
C CYS A 85 5.12 -1.80 -12.39
N GLY A 86 6.46 -1.79 -12.40
CA GLY A 86 7.29 -1.33 -13.52
C GLY A 86 7.43 0.18 -13.65
N ARG A 87 6.87 0.96 -12.70
CA ARG A 87 6.99 2.44 -12.66
C ARG A 87 7.93 2.86 -11.55
N GLU A 88 8.46 4.09 -11.65
CA GLU A 88 9.21 4.70 -10.55
C GLU A 88 8.40 4.69 -9.24
N LEU A 89 9.11 4.66 -8.13
CA LEU A 89 8.46 4.61 -6.81
C LEU A 89 7.58 5.85 -6.59
N CYS A 90 6.32 5.65 -6.22
CA CYS A 90 5.39 6.75 -5.92
C CYS A 90 5.96 7.72 -4.86
N CYS A 91 6.65 7.18 -3.85
CA CYS A 91 7.25 7.98 -2.78
C CYS A 91 8.47 8.80 -3.22
N SER A 92 9.13 8.45 -4.32
CA SER A 92 10.27 9.23 -4.85
C SER A 92 9.86 10.26 -5.91
N THR A 93 8.63 10.20 -6.41
CA THR A 93 8.14 11.06 -7.50
C THR A 93 7.07 12.04 -7.04
N TRP A 94 5.85 11.58 -6.83
CA TRP A 94 4.69 12.47 -6.66
C TRP A 94 3.98 12.32 -5.30
N LEU A 95 4.16 11.18 -4.59
CA LEU A 95 3.46 10.91 -3.34
C LEU A 95 4.24 11.47 -2.15
N ASN A 96 3.88 12.65 -1.69
CA ASN A 96 4.53 13.33 -0.55
C ASN A 96 3.94 12.92 0.80
N ASP A 97 2.65 12.53 0.85
CA ASP A 97 1.98 12.12 2.08
C ASP A 97 2.14 10.61 2.30
N LEU A 98 3.12 10.25 3.11
CA LEU A 98 3.50 8.86 3.40
C LEU A 98 2.76 8.30 4.62
N ARG A 99 1.42 8.26 4.55
CA ARG A 99 0.59 7.71 5.63
C ARG A 99 0.85 6.22 5.87
N LYS A 100 0.57 5.78 7.10
CA LYS A 100 0.62 4.37 7.45
C LYS A 100 -0.45 3.60 6.67
N VAL A 101 -0.04 2.56 5.95
CA VAL A 101 -0.94 1.68 5.20
C VAL A 101 -1.33 0.48 6.06
N ASN A 102 -2.62 0.16 6.07
CA ASN A 102 -3.16 -0.99 6.78
C ASN A 102 -3.56 -2.11 5.79
N THR A 103 -3.61 -3.34 6.27
CA THR A 103 -4.08 -4.49 5.48
C THR A 103 -5.54 -4.40 5.07
N SER A 104 -6.35 -3.60 5.79
CA SER A 104 -7.73 -3.29 5.41
C SER A 104 -7.82 -2.68 4.02
N SER A 105 -6.87 -1.81 3.63
CA SER A 105 -6.84 -1.21 2.29
C SER A 105 -6.75 -2.28 1.18
N ALA A 106 -5.94 -3.34 1.40
CA ALA A 106 -5.87 -4.46 0.47
C ALA A 106 -7.17 -5.29 0.44
N ARG A 107 -7.85 -5.43 1.58
CA ARG A 107 -9.13 -6.15 1.66
C ARG A 107 -10.24 -5.44 0.90
N TYR A 108 -10.34 -4.11 1.02
CA TYR A 108 -11.32 -3.32 0.25
C TYR A 108 -11.08 -3.43 -1.26
N GLN A 109 -9.81 -3.53 -1.66
CA GLN A 109 -9.41 -3.73 -3.06
C GLN A 109 -9.52 -5.20 -3.52
N LYS A 110 -10.04 -6.11 -2.68
CA LYS A 110 -10.17 -7.55 -2.98
C LYS A 110 -8.85 -8.25 -3.33
N LEU A 111 -7.74 -7.73 -2.85
CA LEU A 111 -6.43 -8.33 -3.06
C LEU A 111 -6.18 -9.47 -2.06
N SER A 112 -5.49 -10.50 -2.52
CA SER A 112 -5.03 -11.58 -1.64
C SER A 112 -4.05 -11.04 -0.60
N ILE A 113 -4.21 -11.44 0.66
CA ILE A 113 -3.32 -11.02 1.75
C ILE A 113 -2.02 -11.83 1.68
N ASN A 114 -1.20 -11.52 0.68
CA ASN A 114 0.13 -12.08 0.55
C ASN A 114 1.17 -10.97 0.82
N PRO A 115 1.96 -11.06 1.90
CA PRO A 115 2.94 -10.03 2.26
C PRO A 115 3.91 -9.69 1.13
N GLN A 116 4.41 -10.69 0.41
CA GLN A 116 5.35 -10.49 -0.70
C GLN A 116 4.75 -9.68 -1.86
N LYS A 117 3.48 -9.91 -2.19
CA LYS A 117 2.77 -9.17 -3.23
C LYS A 117 2.33 -7.77 -2.79
N LEU A 118 2.08 -7.58 -1.49
CA LEU A 118 1.60 -6.32 -0.93
C LEU A 118 2.73 -5.41 -0.46
N ALA A 119 3.96 -5.92 -0.23
CA ALA A 119 5.10 -5.13 0.18
C ALA A 119 5.67 -4.29 -0.98
N GLY A 120 6.08 -3.06 -0.64
CA GLY A 120 6.91 -2.21 -1.50
C GLY A 120 8.39 -2.50 -1.31
N GLN A 121 9.27 -1.85 -2.06
CA GLN A 121 10.73 -1.98 -1.92
C GLN A 121 11.24 -1.58 -0.53
N CYS A 122 10.54 -0.69 0.16
CA CYS A 122 10.84 -0.30 1.54
C CYS A 122 10.48 -1.37 2.59
N GLY A 123 10.00 -2.55 2.20
CA GLY A 123 9.53 -3.61 3.12
C GLY A 123 8.21 -3.31 3.85
N LYS A 124 7.64 -2.12 3.68
CA LYS A 124 6.30 -1.76 4.19
C LYS A 124 5.24 -2.02 3.13
N LEU A 125 3.96 -2.06 3.53
CA LEU A 125 2.85 -2.18 2.57
C LEU A 125 2.91 -1.05 1.52
N LYS A 126 2.59 -1.37 0.28
CA LYS A 126 2.59 -0.42 -0.85
C LYS A 126 1.72 0.79 -0.56
N CYS A 127 2.26 1.99 -0.76
CA CYS A 127 1.54 3.25 -0.53
C CYS A 127 0.38 3.48 -1.50
N CYS A 128 0.44 2.92 -2.72
CA CYS A 128 -0.67 2.96 -3.68
C CYS A 128 -1.95 2.32 -3.13
N LEU A 129 -1.85 1.30 -2.27
CA LEU A 129 -3.01 0.69 -1.62
C LEU A 129 -3.85 1.71 -0.82
N ASN A 130 -3.18 2.67 -0.19
CA ASN A 130 -3.86 3.71 0.58
C ASN A 130 -4.31 4.87 -0.29
N TYR A 131 -3.54 5.20 -1.31
CA TYR A 131 -3.86 6.26 -2.27
C TYR A 131 -5.13 5.95 -3.07
N GLU A 132 -5.29 4.70 -3.52
CA GLU A 132 -6.44 4.26 -4.30
C GLU A 132 -7.67 3.92 -3.44
N LEU A 133 -7.51 3.85 -2.10
CA LEU A 133 -8.55 3.32 -1.19
C LEU A 133 -9.89 4.05 -1.33
N ASP A 134 -9.86 5.38 -1.38
CA ASP A 134 -11.08 6.20 -1.43
C ASP A 134 -11.88 5.93 -2.72
N THR A 135 -11.18 5.76 -3.85
CA THR A 135 -11.81 5.39 -5.13
C THR A 135 -12.52 4.04 -5.04
N TYR A 136 -11.88 3.04 -4.38
CA TYR A 136 -12.51 1.73 -4.17
C TYR A 136 -13.67 1.79 -3.20
N LEU A 137 -13.58 2.59 -2.13
CA LEU A 137 -14.67 2.78 -1.17
C LEU A 137 -15.87 3.45 -1.83
N ASP A 138 -15.63 4.45 -2.68
CA ASP A 138 -16.70 5.10 -3.44
C ASP A 138 -17.38 4.12 -4.40
N ALA A 139 -16.61 3.37 -5.15
CA ALA A 139 -17.15 2.37 -6.05
C ALA A 139 -17.91 1.25 -5.33
N LEU A 140 -17.52 0.90 -4.11
CA LEU A 140 -18.20 -0.11 -3.29
C LEU A 140 -19.56 0.36 -2.73
N LYS A 141 -19.85 1.67 -2.72
CA LYS A 141 -21.17 2.19 -2.28
C LYS A 141 -22.32 1.71 -3.17
N ASP A 142 -22.04 1.44 -4.45
CA ASP A 142 -23.00 0.93 -5.41
C ASP A 142 -23.32 -0.55 -5.20
N PHE A 143 -22.54 -1.25 -4.38
CA PHE A 143 -22.67 -2.69 -4.16
C PHE A 143 -23.36 -3.01 -2.83
N PRO A 144 -24.07 -4.15 -2.75
CA PRO A 144 -24.70 -4.58 -1.52
C PRO A 144 -23.65 -4.90 -0.44
N LYS A 145 -24.05 -4.74 0.81
CA LYS A 145 -23.22 -5.19 1.94
C LYS A 145 -22.94 -6.69 1.83
N LYS A 146 -21.75 -7.12 2.28
CA LYS A 146 -21.31 -8.52 2.20
C LYS A 146 -22.32 -9.53 2.78
N ASP A 147 -23.05 -9.11 3.81
CA ASP A 147 -24.03 -9.96 4.49
C ASP A 147 -25.43 -9.90 3.90
N PHE A 148 -25.59 -9.17 2.79
CA PHE A 148 -26.91 -9.04 2.14
C PHE A 148 -27.30 -10.35 1.46
N LYS A 149 -28.47 -10.87 1.85
CA LYS A 149 -29.03 -12.14 1.35
C LYS A 149 -30.25 -11.83 0.47
N ILE A 150 -30.34 -12.52 -0.66
CA ILE A 150 -31.49 -12.43 -1.54
C ILE A 150 -32.42 -13.61 -1.23
N LYS A 151 -33.69 -13.30 -0.92
CA LYS A 151 -34.72 -14.33 -0.72
C LYS A 151 -35.36 -14.64 -2.06
N THR A 152 -35.32 -15.90 -2.45
CA THR A 152 -35.94 -16.41 -3.67
C THR A 152 -36.90 -17.57 -3.33
N LYS A 153 -37.80 -17.90 -4.24
CA LYS A 153 -38.68 -19.06 -4.08
C LYS A 153 -37.96 -20.40 -3.98
N LYS A 154 -36.72 -20.47 -4.52
CA LYS A 154 -35.85 -21.67 -4.46
C LYS A 154 -34.93 -21.70 -3.24
N GLY A 155 -34.93 -20.66 -2.43
CA GLY A 155 -34.09 -20.60 -1.23
C GLY A 155 -33.36 -19.27 -1.06
N ILE A 156 -32.47 -19.19 -0.09
CA ILE A 156 -31.69 -18.01 0.24
C ILE A 156 -30.41 -18.01 -0.58
N ALA A 157 -30.16 -16.91 -1.30
CA ALA A 157 -28.92 -16.69 -2.02
C ALA A 157 -27.96 -15.79 -1.23
N ILE A 158 -26.67 -16.11 -1.29
CA ILE A 158 -25.59 -15.43 -0.57
C ILE A 158 -24.55 -14.93 -1.56
N LEU A 159 -24.07 -13.71 -1.31
CA LEU A 159 -23.03 -13.09 -2.11
C LEU A 159 -21.70 -13.88 -2.00
N GLN A 160 -21.17 -14.32 -3.14
CA GLN A 160 -19.91 -15.06 -3.24
C GLN A 160 -18.76 -14.16 -3.65
N LYS A 161 -18.96 -13.36 -4.71
CA LYS A 161 -17.91 -12.53 -5.30
C LYS A 161 -18.48 -11.20 -5.78
N THR A 162 -17.62 -10.19 -5.79
CA THR A 162 -17.91 -8.86 -6.34
C THR A 162 -16.75 -8.45 -7.23
N ASP A 163 -17.02 -8.02 -8.46
CA ASP A 163 -16.03 -7.39 -9.35
C ASP A 163 -16.41 -5.91 -9.49
N ILE A 164 -15.59 -5.06 -8.90
CA ILE A 164 -15.84 -3.61 -8.86
C ILE A 164 -15.67 -2.99 -10.25
N PHE A 165 -14.69 -3.47 -11.03
CA PHE A 165 -14.37 -2.92 -12.34
C PHE A 165 -15.44 -3.26 -13.40
N LYS A 166 -15.90 -4.52 -13.40
CA LYS A 166 -16.95 -4.99 -14.29
C LYS A 166 -18.34 -4.62 -13.81
N LYS A 167 -18.47 -4.06 -12.60
CA LYS A 167 -19.76 -3.80 -11.93
C LYS A 167 -20.65 -5.05 -11.86
N ARG A 168 -20.06 -6.19 -11.50
CA ARG A 168 -20.73 -7.49 -11.46
C ARG A 168 -20.65 -8.12 -10.07
N VAL A 169 -21.66 -8.93 -9.76
CA VAL A 169 -21.75 -9.70 -8.52
C VAL A 169 -22.12 -11.13 -8.81
N TRP A 170 -21.65 -12.04 -8.00
CA TRP A 170 -21.98 -13.47 -8.08
C TRP A 170 -22.67 -13.89 -6.80
N TYR A 171 -23.80 -14.52 -6.93
CA TYR A 171 -24.55 -15.13 -5.86
C TYR A 171 -24.65 -16.64 -6.07
N ALA A 172 -24.73 -17.40 -4.98
CA ALA A 172 -25.04 -18.81 -4.99
C ALA A 172 -26.13 -19.11 -3.97
N TYR A 173 -26.91 -20.14 -4.21
CA TYR A 173 -27.86 -20.64 -3.22
C TYR A 173 -27.12 -21.20 -1.99
N LYS A 174 -27.66 -20.96 -0.80
CA LYS A 174 -27.07 -21.47 0.45
C LYS A 174 -26.92 -23.00 0.47
N GLU A 175 -27.79 -23.69 -0.23
CA GLU A 175 -27.82 -25.16 -0.33
C GLU A 175 -26.90 -25.70 -1.44
N ASN A 176 -26.55 -24.88 -2.44
CA ASN A 176 -25.66 -25.24 -3.55
C ASN A 176 -24.65 -24.13 -3.83
N PHE A 177 -23.48 -24.21 -3.17
CA PHE A 177 -22.38 -23.26 -3.36
C PHE A 177 -21.55 -23.51 -4.64
N MET A 178 -21.79 -24.61 -5.33
CA MET A 178 -21.01 -24.98 -6.51
C MET A 178 -21.44 -24.20 -7.75
N GLU A 179 -22.70 -23.76 -7.78
CA GLU A 179 -23.29 -23.04 -8.91
C GLU A 179 -23.41 -21.55 -8.61
N TRP A 180 -22.72 -20.73 -9.39
CA TRP A 180 -22.67 -19.28 -9.22
C TRP A 180 -23.42 -18.59 -10.34
N PHE A 181 -24.28 -17.66 -9.99
CA PHE A 181 -25.07 -16.84 -10.91
C PHE A 181 -24.50 -15.42 -10.96
N GLU A 182 -24.25 -14.92 -12.15
CA GLU A 182 -23.65 -13.60 -12.39
C GLU A 182 -24.73 -12.56 -12.71
N PHE A 183 -24.64 -11.41 -12.03
CA PHE A 183 -25.58 -10.30 -12.22
C PHE A 183 -24.84 -8.99 -12.42
N ASP A 184 -25.41 -8.10 -13.23
CA ASP A 184 -25.08 -6.69 -13.24
C ASP A 184 -25.76 -5.96 -12.06
N LEU A 185 -25.34 -4.72 -11.80
CA LEU A 185 -25.92 -3.91 -10.73
C LEU A 185 -27.42 -3.60 -10.98
N ASN A 186 -27.85 -3.51 -12.23
CA ASN A 186 -29.25 -3.24 -12.56
C ASN A 186 -30.14 -4.43 -12.22
N GLY A 187 -29.74 -5.62 -12.62
CA GLY A 187 -30.42 -6.87 -12.28
C GLY A 187 -30.48 -7.10 -10.77
N LEU A 188 -29.35 -6.85 -10.10
CA LEU A 188 -29.26 -6.93 -8.65
C LEU A 188 -30.22 -5.95 -7.96
N ASN A 189 -30.24 -4.67 -8.37
CA ASN A 189 -31.11 -3.66 -7.79
C ASN A 189 -32.60 -4.01 -7.97
N LYS A 190 -32.98 -4.62 -9.08
CA LYS A 190 -34.36 -5.14 -9.29
C LYS A 190 -34.69 -6.21 -8.25
N MET A 191 -33.81 -7.18 -8.03
CA MET A 191 -33.99 -8.22 -7.02
C MET A 191 -34.05 -7.65 -5.60
N ILE A 192 -33.20 -6.68 -5.28
CA ILE A 192 -33.19 -5.99 -3.98
C ILE A 192 -34.53 -5.26 -3.76
N ASN A 193 -35.05 -4.56 -4.75
CA ASN A 193 -36.32 -3.83 -4.66
C ASN A 193 -37.49 -4.78 -4.44
N ILE A 194 -37.49 -5.95 -5.10
CA ILE A 194 -38.49 -7.00 -4.89
C ILE A 194 -38.44 -7.50 -3.43
N ASN A 195 -37.26 -7.79 -2.92
CA ASN A 195 -37.09 -8.24 -1.54
C ASN A 195 -37.46 -7.15 -0.50
N ASN A 196 -37.12 -5.90 -0.76
CA ASN A 196 -37.50 -4.76 0.09
C ASN A 196 -39.03 -4.58 0.17
N SER A 197 -39.75 -5.00 -0.87
CA SER A 197 -41.22 -5.02 -0.92
C SER A 197 -41.83 -6.27 -0.25
N ASN A 198 -41.03 -7.00 0.55
CA ASN A 198 -41.41 -8.27 1.20
C ASN A 198 -41.90 -9.36 0.21
N LYS A 199 -41.48 -9.30 -1.04
CA LYS A 199 -41.74 -10.33 -2.04
C LYS A 199 -40.52 -11.17 -2.29
N GLU A 200 -40.69 -12.44 -2.57
CA GLU A 200 -39.60 -13.31 -2.96
C GLU A 200 -39.33 -13.17 -4.47
N VAL A 201 -38.01 -13.19 -4.81
CA VAL A 201 -37.57 -13.25 -6.21
C VAL A 201 -37.92 -14.62 -6.79
N SER A 202 -38.23 -14.74 -8.06
CA SER A 202 -38.59 -16.03 -8.67
C SER A 202 -37.49 -17.07 -8.55
N ALA A 203 -36.41 -16.87 -9.26
CA ALA A 203 -35.21 -17.69 -9.19
C ALA A 203 -34.00 -16.85 -9.61
N LEU A 204 -32.77 -17.25 -9.25
CA LEU A 204 -31.54 -16.57 -9.67
C LEU A 204 -31.30 -16.72 -11.18
N GLU A 205 -31.65 -17.86 -11.73
CA GLU A 205 -31.51 -18.21 -13.15
C GLU A 205 -32.22 -17.21 -14.08
N ASP A 206 -33.37 -16.67 -13.65
CA ASP A 206 -34.17 -15.73 -14.43
C ASP A 206 -33.48 -14.38 -14.66
N TYR A 207 -32.47 -14.08 -13.84
CA TYR A 207 -31.74 -12.81 -13.87
C TYR A 207 -30.26 -12.99 -14.25
N ASN A 208 -29.81 -14.22 -14.49
CA ASN A 208 -28.42 -14.55 -14.82
C ASN A 208 -28.01 -13.95 -16.17
N LEU A 209 -26.84 -13.33 -16.23
CA LEU A 209 -26.32 -12.74 -17.48
C LEU A 209 -25.92 -13.79 -18.52
N ASP A 210 -25.50 -14.97 -18.09
CA ASP A 210 -25.12 -16.07 -19.00
C ASP A 210 -26.31 -16.77 -19.66
N SER A 211 -27.54 -16.37 -19.31
CA SER A 211 -28.78 -16.93 -19.89
C SER A 211 -29.26 -16.20 -21.13
N LYS A 212 -28.43 -15.33 -21.75
CA LYS A 212 -28.79 -14.57 -22.97
C LYS A 212 -27.88 -14.90 -24.11
#